data_bdd711016aa4a32a77a0fcefaf45a68f
#
_entry.id   bdd711016aa4a32a77a0fcefaf45a68f
#
_cell.length_a   1.000
_cell.length_b   1.000
_cell.length_c   1.000
_cell.angle_alpha   90.00
_cell.angle_beta   90.00
_cell.angle_gamma   90.00
#
_symmetry.space_group_name_H-M   'P 1'
#
loop_
_entity.id
_entity.type
_entity.pdbx_description
1 polymer ?
#
loop_
_entity_poly.entity_id
_entity_poly.type
_entity_poly.pdbx_seq_one_letter_code
_entity_poly.pdbx_strand_id
1 'polypeptide(L)'
;MLTSMFLHADIEHLTSNMLVLYYVGEVVEKRIGHLPYAVIYILSGLAGDVLSMAYELLSGQYISSVGASGAVFGIEGALLMLVLLHRGKIEYMTAGRVVFAIAFSLYCGFTSAFVNNAAHIGGVMMGFAAMGILWICSARVRGKGQRNEG
;
A
#
# COMPACT_ATOMS: atom_id res chain seq x y z
N MET A 1 15.16 2.89 7.54
CA MET A 1 13.71 3.11 7.36
C MET A 1 13.39 4.01 6.14
N LEU A 2 13.54 5.36 6.16
CA LEU A 2 13.17 6.15 4.97
C LEU A 2 14.05 5.88 3.75
N THR A 3 15.34 5.71 3.93
CA THR A 3 16.29 5.43 2.85
C THR A 3 16.15 4.03 2.26
N SER A 4 15.72 3.04 3.05
CA SER A 4 15.48 1.67 2.59
C SER A 4 14.38 1.61 1.52
N MET A 5 13.40 2.51 1.58
CA MET A 5 12.30 2.59 0.61
C MET A 5 12.74 2.97 -0.81
N PHE A 6 13.99 3.43 -0.99
CA PHE A 6 14.56 3.80 -2.29
C PHE A 6 15.67 2.85 -2.76
N LEU A 7 15.97 1.83 -1.96
CA LEU A 7 16.93 0.79 -2.31
C LEU A 7 16.19 -0.41 -2.89
N HIS A 8 16.81 -1.11 -3.82
CA HIS A 8 16.25 -2.31 -4.43
C HIS A 8 17.34 -3.40 -4.45
N ALA A 9 16.92 -4.64 -4.20
CA ALA A 9 17.83 -5.79 -4.15
C ALA A 9 18.43 -6.08 -5.53
N ASP A 10 17.62 -5.97 -6.58
CA ASP A 10 17.98 -6.23 -7.97
C ASP A 10 17.07 -5.48 -8.94
N ILE A 11 17.38 -5.58 -10.24
CA ILE A 11 16.66 -4.88 -11.32
C ILE A 11 15.24 -5.44 -11.52
N GLU A 12 15.01 -6.73 -11.25
CA GLU A 12 13.69 -7.35 -11.40
C GLU A 12 12.74 -6.82 -10.31
N HIS A 13 13.25 -6.71 -9.08
CA HIS A 13 12.52 -6.14 -7.96
C HIS A 13 12.20 -4.65 -8.18
N LEU A 14 13.17 -3.87 -8.69
CA LEU A 14 12.92 -2.49 -9.08
C LEU A 14 11.83 -2.40 -10.14
N THR A 15 11.97 -3.18 -11.22
CA THR A 15 11.04 -3.14 -12.35
C THR A 15 9.63 -3.52 -11.92
N SER A 16 9.45 -4.57 -11.13
CA SER A 16 8.14 -4.99 -10.63
C SER A 16 7.48 -3.91 -9.76
N ASN A 17 8.21 -3.30 -8.84
CA ASN A 17 7.72 -2.19 -8.04
C ASN A 17 7.29 -0.99 -8.90
N MET A 18 8.10 -0.63 -9.89
CA MET A 18 7.78 0.49 -10.80
C MET A 18 6.56 0.20 -11.66
N LEU A 19 6.37 -1.03 -12.14
CA LEU A 19 5.18 -1.41 -12.90
C LEU A 19 3.92 -1.33 -12.03
N VAL A 20 3.96 -1.81 -10.78
CA VAL A 20 2.83 -1.67 -9.87
C VAL A 20 2.53 -0.21 -9.59
N LEU A 21 3.53 0.61 -9.29
CA LEU A 21 3.34 2.05 -9.07
C LEU A 21 2.79 2.75 -10.30
N TYR A 22 3.21 2.37 -11.50
CA TYR A 22 2.71 2.95 -12.73
C TYR A 22 1.23 2.64 -12.95
N TYR A 23 0.82 1.36 -12.85
CA TYR A 23 -0.57 0.96 -13.16
C TYR A 23 -1.53 1.15 -11.98
N VAL A 24 -1.12 0.77 -10.78
CA VAL A 24 -1.94 0.83 -9.56
C VAL A 24 -1.86 2.22 -8.95
N GLY A 25 -0.66 2.76 -8.86
CA GLY A 25 -0.40 4.07 -8.28
C GLY A 25 -1.13 5.17 -9.03
N GLU A 26 -1.11 5.16 -10.38
CA GLU A 26 -1.83 6.13 -11.20
C GLU A 26 -3.34 6.16 -10.90
N VAL A 27 -3.96 4.99 -10.74
CA VAL A 27 -5.40 4.89 -10.43
C VAL A 27 -5.71 5.52 -9.06
N VAL A 28 -4.89 5.24 -8.06
CA VAL A 28 -5.06 5.77 -6.71
C VAL A 28 -4.80 7.28 -6.70
N GLU A 29 -3.68 7.71 -7.25
CA GLU A 29 -3.25 9.11 -7.25
C GLU A 29 -4.25 10.04 -7.96
N LYS A 30 -4.78 9.64 -9.12
CA LYS A 30 -5.84 10.37 -9.82
C LYS A 30 -7.09 10.59 -8.98
N ARG A 31 -7.39 9.70 -8.04
CA ARG A 31 -8.61 9.75 -7.21
C ARG A 31 -8.44 10.58 -5.94
N ILE A 32 -7.26 10.59 -5.33
CA ILE A 32 -7.03 11.23 -4.04
C ILE A 32 -6.11 12.46 -4.13
N GLY A 33 -5.40 12.63 -5.24
CA GLY A 33 -4.42 13.70 -5.44
C GLY A 33 -3.01 13.34 -4.95
N HIS A 34 -2.02 14.12 -5.38
CA HIS A 34 -0.60 13.85 -5.15
C HIS A 34 -0.20 13.80 -3.67
N LEU A 35 -0.66 14.77 -2.87
CA LEU A 35 -0.24 14.88 -1.47
C LEU A 35 -0.77 13.71 -0.61
N PRO A 36 -2.08 13.37 -0.61
CA PRO A 36 -2.57 12.21 0.11
C PRO A 36 -1.94 10.90 -0.37
N TYR A 37 -1.68 10.76 -1.68
CA TYR A 37 -0.96 9.61 -2.24
C TYR A 37 0.44 9.47 -1.64
N ALA A 38 1.24 10.54 -1.64
CA ALA A 38 2.57 10.53 -1.07
C ALA A 38 2.57 10.22 0.44
N VAL A 39 1.60 10.75 1.19
CA VAL A 39 1.44 10.46 2.62
C VAL A 39 1.13 8.97 2.84
N ILE A 40 0.19 8.39 2.08
CA ILE A 40 -0.14 6.97 2.18
C ILE A 40 1.07 6.11 1.84
N TYR A 41 1.81 6.44 0.78
CA TYR A 41 3.03 5.73 0.37
C TYR A 41 4.07 5.69 1.50
N ILE A 42 4.40 6.86 2.08
CA ILE A 42 5.38 6.97 3.15
C ILE A 42 4.93 6.24 4.42
N LEU A 43 3.68 6.45 4.86
CA LEU A 43 3.15 5.77 6.06
C LEU A 43 3.12 4.26 5.90
N SER A 44 2.80 3.76 4.71
CA SER A 44 2.76 2.34 4.42
C SER A 44 4.15 1.70 4.45
N GLY A 45 5.16 2.38 3.91
CA GLY A 45 6.55 1.92 3.99
C GLY A 45 7.04 1.87 5.43
N LEU A 46 6.78 2.92 6.21
CA LEU A 46 7.15 2.95 7.64
C LEU A 46 6.44 1.86 8.45
N ALA A 47 5.15 1.62 8.20
CA ALA A 47 4.41 0.56 8.87
C ALA A 47 4.94 -0.84 8.48
N GLY A 48 5.32 -1.02 7.22
CA GLY A 48 6.00 -2.22 6.76
C GLY A 48 7.31 -2.47 7.52
N ASP A 49 8.16 -1.44 7.62
CA ASP A 49 9.41 -1.53 8.38
C ASP A 49 9.18 -1.86 9.87
N VAL A 50 8.17 -1.24 10.49
CA VAL A 50 7.81 -1.50 11.90
C VAL A 50 7.34 -2.94 12.09
N LEU A 51 6.47 -3.46 11.23
CA LEU A 51 5.98 -4.84 11.33
C LEU A 51 7.10 -5.85 11.06
N SER A 52 7.98 -5.56 10.12
CA SER A 52 9.20 -6.35 9.86
C SER A 52 10.08 -6.44 11.10
N MET A 53 10.39 -5.30 11.72
CA MET A 53 11.21 -5.26 12.94
C MET A 53 10.54 -6.02 14.10
N ALA A 54 9.23 -5.89 14.26
CA ALA A 54 8.49 -6.64 15.28
C ALA A 54 8.57 -8.15 15.02
N TYR A 55 8.44 -8.57 13.76
CA TYR A 55 8.58 -9.98 13.38
C TYR A 55 9.99 -10.51 13.67
N GLU A 56 11.04 -9.76 13.33
CA GLU A 56 12.43 -10.13 13.62
C GLU A 56 12.68 -10.31 15.13
N LEU A 57 12.18 -9.39 15.94
CA LEU A 57 12.32 -9.45 17.41
C LEU A 57 11.61 -10.67 18.02
N LEU A 58 10.45 -11.04 17.46
CA LEU A 58 9.65 -12.15 18.00
C LEU A 58 10.13 -13.52 17.47
N SER A 59 10.60 -13.60 16.23
CA SER A 59 11.03 -14.87 15.61
C SER A 59 12.50 -15.21 15.84
N GLY A 60 13.32 -14.21 16.22
CA GLY A 60 14.76 -14.34 16.29
C GLY A 60 15.44 -14.49 14.92
N GLN A 61 14.70 -14.32 13.83
CA GLN A 61 15.21 -14.42 12.46
C GLN A 61 15.48 -13.03 11.91
N TYR A 62 16.72 -12.76 11.54
CA TYR A 62 17.08 -11.50 10.89
C TYR A 62 16.77 -11.58 9.39
N ILE A 63 15.85 -10.75 8.92
CA ILE A 63 15.51 -10.63 7.51
C ILE A 63 15.96 -9.24 7.03
N SER A 64 16.97 -9.21 6.15
CA SER A 64 17.39 -7.94 5.56
C SER A 64 16.24 -7.32 4.75
N SER A 65 15.59 -6.31 5.30
CA SER A 65 14.49 -5.61 4.63
C SER A 65 15.06 -4.44 3.82
N VAL A 66 15.10 -4.61 2.50
CA VAL A 66 15.53 -3.56 1.56
C VAL A 66 14.48 -3.44 0.46
N GLY A 67 13.91 -2.25 0.31
CA GLY A 67 13.07 -1.96 -0.85
C GLY A 67 11.83 -1.11 -0.60
N ALA A 68 11.36 -0.52 -1.69
CA ALA A 68 10.12 0.25 -1.75
C ALA A 68 8.86 -0.63 -1.59
N SER A 69 9.01 -1.96 -1.59
CA SER A 69 7.90 -2.90 -1.74
C SER A 69 6.84 -2.76 -0.63
N GLY A 70 7.22 -2.52 0.61
CA GLY A 70 6.26 -2.26 1.69
C GLY A 70 5.35 -1.06 1.39
N ALA A 71 5.89 0.03 0.84
CA ALA A 71 5.12 1.19 0.43
C ALA A 71 4.26 0.89 -0.81
N VAL A 72 4.80 0.13 -1.78
CA VAL A 72 4.08 -0.31 -2.99
C VAL A 72 2.87 -1.17 -2.63
N PHE A 73 3.05 -2.16 -1.76
CA PHE A 73 1.96 -2.95 -1.20
C PHE A 73 0.93 -2.10 -0.45
N GLY A 74 1.37 -1.01 0.17
CA GLY A 74 0.47 -0.03 0.77
C GLY A 74 -0.43 0.66 -0.24
N ILE A 75 0.09 1.01 -1.42
CA ILE A 75 -0.73 1.56 -2.51
C ILE A 75 -1.73 0.52 -3.04
N GLU A 76 -1.36 -0.76 -3.10
CA GLU A 76 -2.31 -1.84 -3.43
C GLU A 76 -3.41 -1.98 -2.36
N GLY A 77 -3.05 -1.88 -1.08
CA GLY A 77 -4.01 -1.86 0.03
C GLY A 77 -4.96 -0.66 -0.03
N ALA A 78 -4.43 0.54 -0.36
CA ALA A 78 -5.22 1.74 -0.60
C ALA A 78 -6.18 1.58 -1.79
N LEU A 79 -5.71 0.98 -2.90
CA LEU A 79 -6.57 0.66 -4.04
C LEU A 79 -7.67 -0.31 -3.65
N LEU A 80 -7.37 -1.35 -2.88
CA LEU A 80 -8.39 -2.31 -2.42
C LEU A 80 -9.51 -1.61 -1.66
N MET A 81 -9.17 -0.76 -0.66
CA MET A 81 -10.16 0.03 0.06
C MET A 81 -10.95 0.94 -0.87
N LEU A 82 -10.27 1.65 -1.77
CA LEU A 82 -10.91 2.56 -2.72
C LEU A 82 -11.91 1.83 -3.63
N VAL A 83 -11.55 0.65 -4.13
CA VAL A 83 -12.44 -0.21 -4.95
C VAL A 83 -13.65 -0.67 -4.15
N LEU A 84 -13.48 -1.08 -2.89
CA LEU A 84 -14.60 -1.48 -2.01
C LEU A 84 -15.56 -0.32 -1.77
N LEU A 85 -15.05 0.89 -1.52
CA LEU A 85 -15.84 2.10 -1.34
C LEU A 85 -16.63 2.48 -2.61
N HIS A 86 -16.17 2.05 -3.79
CA HIS A 86 -16.83 2.25 -5.09
C HIS A 86 -17.60 1.00 -5.57
N ARG A 87 -18.22 0.25 -4.66
CA ARG A 87 -19.05 -0.94 -4.95
C ARG A 87 -18.28 -2.08 -5.64
N GLY A 88 -17.00 -2.22 -5.32
CA GLY A 88 -16.18 -3.33 -5.76
C GLY A 88 -15.54 -3.18 -7.15
N LYS A 89 -15.68 -2.02 -7.80
CA LYS A 89 -15.08 -1.78 -9.12
C LYS A 89 -14.70 -0.32 -9.35
N ILE A 90 -13.50 -0.08 -9.86
CA ILE A 90 -13.04 1.22 -10.39
C ILE A 90 -12.31 0.94 -11.71
N GLU A 91 -12.81 1.54 -12.80
CA GLU A 91 -12.26 1.33 -14.14
C GLU A 91 -12.20 -0.18 -14.48
N TYR A 92 -10.98 -0.70 -14.75
CA TYR A 92 -10.71 -2.11 -14.98
C TYR A 92 -10.33 -2.88 -13.70
N MET A 93 -10.18 -2.19 -12.55
CA MET A 93 -9.82 -2.78 -11.26
C MET A 93 -11.06 -3.25 -10.51
N THR A 94 -11.11 -4.53 -10.17
CA THR A 94 -12.15 -5.11 -9.31
C THR A 94 -11.51 -5.59 -8.00
N ALA A 95 -12.31 -5.65 -6.92
CA ALA A 95 -11.83 -6.13 -5.62
C ALA A 95 -11.17 -7.52 -5.74
N GLY A 96 -11.76 -8.43 -6.53
CA GLY A 96 -11.18 -9.76 -6.74
C GLY A 96 -9.82 -9.73 -7.44
N ARG A 97 -9.63 -8.86 -8.43
CA ARG A 97 -8.33 -8.70 -9.12
C ARG A 97 -7.26 -8.14 -8.19
N VAL A 98 -7.62 -7.14 -7.38
CA VAL A 98 -6.68 -6.53 -6.43
C VAL A 98 -6.29 -7.51 -5.34
N VAL A 99 -7.26 -8.22 -4.75
CA VAL A 99 -7.00 -9.28 -3.77
C VAL A 99 -6.12 -10.38 -4.38
N PHE A 100 -6.42 -10.82 -5.60
CA PHE A 100 -5.61 -11.82 -6.27
C PHE A 100 -4.16 -11.35 -6.49
N ALA A 101 -3.97 -10.11 -6.94
CA ALA A 101 -2.64 -9.54 -7.15
C ALA A 101 -1.84 -9.50 -5.84
N ILE A 102 -2.41 -8.98 -4.75
CA ILE A 102 -1.79 -8.94 -3.41
C ILE A 102 -1.44 -10.36 -2.94
N ALA A 103 -2.40 -11.29 -3.01
CA ALA A 103 -2.20 -12.67 -2.56
C ALA A 103 -1.13 -13.39 -3.38
N PHE A 104 -1.11 -13.20 -4.70
CA PHE A 104 -0.11 -13.78 -5.59
C PHE A 104 1.28 -13.23 -5.31
N SER A 105 1.41 -11.91 -5.13
CA SER A 105 2.68 -11.27 -4.80
C SER A 105 3.22 -11.74 -3.44
N LEU A 106 2.35 -11.87 -2.43
CA LEU A 106 2.72 -12.43 -1.13
C LEU A 106 3.16 -13.90 -1.25
N TYR A 107 2.44 -14.71 -2.04
CA TYR A 107 2.81 -16.10 -2.31
C TYR A 107 4.21 -16.19 -2.94
N CYS A 108 4.48 -15.40 -3.97
CA CYS A 108 5.82 -15.33 -4.57
C CYS A 108 6.89 -14.90 -3.54
N GLY A 109 6.55 -13.97 -2.65
CA GLY A 109 7.43 -13.57 -1.56
C GLY A 109 7.75 -14.70 -0.57
N PHE A 110 6.81 -15.59 -0.28
CA PHE A 110 7.06 -16.75 0.60
C PHE A 110 7.97 -17.79 -0.06
N THR A 111 8.02 -17.86 -1.37
CA THR A 111 8.89 -18.77 -2.11
C THR A 111 10.31 -18.22 -2.36
N SER A 112 10.54 -16.96 -2.04
CA SER A 112 11.81 -16.25 -2.25
C SER A 112 12.54 -16.01 -0.94
N ALA A 113 13.81 -16.42 -0.85
CA ALA A 113 14.62 -16.34 0.38
C ALA A 113 14.93 -14.90 0.86
N PHE A 114 14.74 -13.90 0.02
CA PHE A 114 15.12 -12.51 0.28
C PHE A 114 13.95 -11.55 0.37
N VAL A 115 12.71 -12.04 0.46
CA VAL A 115 11.50 -11.22 0.49
C VAL A 115 10.91 -11.17 1.90
N ASN A 116 10.70 -9.97 2.40
CA ASN A 116 10.12 -9.73 3.72
C ASN A 116 8.60 -9.54 3.65
N ASN A 117 7.87 -10.64 3.73
CA ASN A 117 6.41 -10.61 3.70
C ASN A 117 5.78 -9.88 4.91
N ALA A 118 6.46 -9.79 6.06
CA ALA A 118 5.98 -8.99 7.18
C ALA A 118 5.89 -7.50 6.80
N ALA A 119 6.91 -6.98 6.07
CA ALA A 119 6.88 -5.62 5.55
C ALA A 119 5.73 -5.40 4.54
N HIS A 120 5.49 -6.37 3.66
CA HIS A 120 4.39 -6.30 2.68
C HIS A 120 3.02 -6.27 3.36
N ILE A 121 2.78 -7.15 4.33
CA ILE A 121 1.53 -7.20 5.11
C ILE A 121 1.31 -5.88 5.86
N GLY A 122 2.35 -5.36 6.53
CA GLY A 122 2.30 -4.07 7.22
C GLY A 122 1.93 -2.93 6.28
N GLY A 123 2.53 -2.91 5.09
CA GLY A 123 2.21 -1.95 4.03
C GLY A 123 0.75 -2.00 3.61
N VAL A 124 0.26 -3.19 3.21
CA VAL A 124 -1.15 -3.41 2.80
C VAL A 124 -2.12 -2.91 3.88
N MET A 125 -1.91 -3.32 5.13
CA MET A 125 -2.78 -2.95 6.25
C MET A 125 -2.83 -1.43 6.45
N MET A 126 -1.67 -0.78 6.43
CA MET A 126 -1.59 0.67 6.60
C MET A 126 -2.25 1.42 5.44
N GLY A 127 -1.96 1.05 4.21
CA GLY A 127 -2.55 1.70 3.03
C GLY A 127 -4.07 1.56 2.99
N PHE A 128 -4.58 0.36 3.31
CA PHE A 128 -6.01 0.09 3.42
C PHE A 128 -6.68 0.97 4.50
N ALA A 129 -6.10 1.01 5.70
CA ALA A 129 -6.63 1.81 6.80
C ALA A 129 -6.55 3.32 6.51
N ALA A 130 -5.42 3.81 6.01
CA ALA A 130 -5.21 5.23 5.70
C ALA A 130 -6.19 5.72 4.63
N MET A 131 -6.46 4.93 3.59
CA MET A 131 -7.47 5.26 2.57
C MET A 131 -8.88 5.33 3.18
N GLY A 132 -9.25 4.39 4.06
CA GLY A 132 -10.54 4.42 4.76
C GLY A 132 -10.70 5.68 5.63
N ILE A 133 -9.66 6.06 6.37
CA ILE A 133 -9.64 7.29 7.19
C ILE A 133 -9.78 8.52 6.30
N LEU A 134 -9.02 8.61 5.23
CA LEU A 134 -9.09 9.72 4.27
C LEU A 134 -10.52 9.88 3.72
N TRP A 135 -11.17 8.78 3.35
CA TRP A 135 -12.54 8.79 2.85
C TRP A 135 -13.54 9.33 3.89
N ILE A 136 -13.46 8.85 5.14
CA ILE A 136 -14.34 9.32 6.24
C ILE A 136 -14.14 10.81 6.50
N CYS A 137 -12.89 11.28 6.55
CA CYS A 137 -12.58 12.69 6.76
C CYS A 137 -13.12 13.56 5.62
N SER A 138 -12.94 13.14 4.37
CA SER A 138 -13.44 13.86 3.19
C SER A 138 -14.98 13.91 3.13
N ALA A 139 -15.66 12.86 3.55
CA ALA A 139 -17.13 12.83 3.62
C ALA A 139 -17.66 13.79 4.69
N ARG A 140 -17.00 13.88 5.85
CA ARG A 140 -17.38 14.81 6.94
C ARG A 140 -17.23 16.28 6.53
N VAL A 141 -16.18 16.62 5.78
CA VAL A 141 -15.97 17.99 5.30
C VAL A 141 -17.06 18.40 4.31
N ARG A 142 -17.40 17.53 3.36
CA ARG A 142 -18.49 17.77 2.39
C ARG A 142 -19.86 17.95 3.06
N GLY A 143 -20.17 17.13 4.07
CA GLY A 143 -21.44 17.24 4.80
C GLY A 143 -21.58 18.51 5.68
N LYS A 144 -20.45 19.08 6.13
CA LYS A 144 -20.48 20.37 6.85
C LYS A 144 -20.67 21.57 5.91
N GLY A 145 -20.12 21.55 4.71
CA GLY A 145 -20.29 22.60 3.71
C GLY A 145 -21.75 22.79 3.34
N GLN A 146 -22.47 21.70 3.10
CA GLN A 146 -23.89 21.74 2.74
C GLN A 146 -24.85 22.26 3.86
N ARG A 147 -24.46 22.16 5.13
CA ARG A 147 -25.25 22.66 6.26
C ARG A 147 -25.10 24.18 6.52
N ASN A 148 -24.06 24.79 6.00
CA ASN A 148 -23.80 26.22 6.22
C ASN A 148 -24.36 27.09 5.09
N GLU A 149 -24.90 26.49 4.04
CA GLU A 149 -25.48 27.16 2.88
C GLU A 149 -27.04 27.13 2.87
N GLY A 150 -27.66 26.53 3.87
CA GLY A 150 -29.12 26.45 4.07
C GLY A 150 -29.55 27.15 5.35
#